data_73d11de0b29c3e3e42d716fbd5d6613a
#
_entry.id   73d11de0b29c3e3e42d716fbd5d6613a
#
_cell.length_a   1.000
_cell.length_b   1.000
_cell.length_c   1.000
_cell.angle_alpha   90.00
_cell.angle_beta   90.00
_cell.angle_gamma   90.00
#
_symmetry.space_group_name_H-M   'P 1'
#
loop_
_entity.id
_entity.type
_entity.pdbx_description
1 polymer ?
#
loop_
_entity_poly.entity_id
_entity_poly.type
_entity_poly.pdbx_seq_one_letter_code
_entity_poly.pdbx_strand_id
1 'polypeptide(L)'
;NQKRITGTQKEVKADDVHNIIGEYLKTLPSKNRRIEAAFFGGSFTGIPINEQSELLAAANEYLKKGDIDGIRLSTRPDYIDKEILDNLLKYGVTTIELGVQSMDDSVLKSSNRGHTREDVINAVKLIKEYPFTLGLQMMTGLPGDTDEKSLYTADEIIKLKPDIVRIYPTLTIK
;
A
#
# COMPACT_ATOMS: atom_id res chain seq x y z
N ASN A 1 -4.03 -14.19 1.10
CA ASN A 1 -5.37 -13.88 1.59
C ASN A 1 -5.31 -13.67 3.10
N GLN A 2 -5.06 -12.41 3.53
CA GLN A 2 -4.86 -12.06 4.95
C GLN A 2 -6.07 -12.39 5.82
N LYS A 3 -7.30 -12.30 5.30
CA LYS A 3 -8.51 -12.74 6.01
C LYS A 3 -8.40 -14.19 6.52
N ARG A 4 -7.61 -15.02 5.83
CA ARG A 4 -7.36 -16.42 6.20
C ARG A 4 -6.25 -16.57 7.26
N ILE A 5 -5.32 -15.61 7.33
CA ILE A 5 -4.14 -15.66 8.22
C ILE A 5 -4.45 -15.00 9.56
N THR A 6 -5.18 -13.87 9.57
CA THR A 6 -5.47 -13.10 10.79
C THR A 6 -6.73 -13.56 11.52
N GLY A 7 -7.56 -14.42 10.91
CA GLY A 7 -8.82 -14.89 11.50
C GLY A 7 -9.89 -13.79 11.73
N THR A 8 -9.57 -12.55 11.42
CA THR A 8 -10.48 -11.42 11.63
C THR A 8 -11.36 -11.24 10.39
N GLN A 9 -12.65 -11.59 10.54
CA GLN A 9 -13.67 -11.40 9.50
C GLN A 9 -14.38 -10.04 9.63
N LYS A 10 -14.01 -9.20 10.61
CA LYS A 10 -14.69 -7.93 10.85
C LYS A 10 -14.31 -6.94 9.75
N GLU A 11 -15.28 -6.48 9.03
CA GLU A 11 -15.17 -5.40 8.07
C GLU A 11 -14.84 -4.10 8.82
N VAL A 12 -13.76 -3.41 8.43
CA VAL A 12 -13.35 -2.15 9.05
C VAL A 12 -14.31 -1.06 8.58
N LYS A 13 -14.85 -0.27 9.51
CA LYS A 13 -15.77 0.84 9.25
C LYS A 13 -15.14 2.19 9.63
N ALA A 14 -15.77 3.28 9.22
CA ALA A 14 -15.34 4.64 9.55
C ALA A 14 -15.16 4.85 11.08
N ASP A 15 -16.06 4.29 11.89
CA ASP A 15 -15.96 4.36 13.36
C ASP A 15 -14.69 3.67 13.90
N ASP A 16 -14.28 2.56 13.29
CA ASP A 16 -13.02 1.89 13.68
C ASP A 16 -11.80 2.78 13.35
N VAL A 17 -11.84 3.53 12.22
CA VAL A 17 -10.79 4.50 11.86
C VAL A 17 -10.72 5.63 12.90
N HIS A 18 -11.87 6.21 13.29
CA HIS A 18 -11.95 7.25 14.32
C HIS A 18 -11.41 6.74 15.66
N ASN A 19 -11.81 5.55 16.09
CA ASN A 19 -11.38 4.96 17.35
C ASN A 19 -9.86 4.74 17.36
N ILE A 20 -9.31 4.12 16.30
CA ILE A 20 -7.88 3.83 16.19
C ILE A 20 -7.06 5.13 16.22
N ILE A 21 -7.38 6.10 15.35
CA ILE A 21 -6.63 7.36 15.30
C ILE A 21 -6.75 8.09 16.65
N GLY A 22 -7.97 8.19 17.21
CA GLY A 22 -8.19 8.87 18.48
C GLY A 22 -7.45 8.24 19.67
N GLU A 23 -7.34 6.91 19.72
CA GLU A 23 -6.57 6.22 20.76
C GLU A 23 -5.07 6.47 20.61
N TYR A 24 -4.52 6.35 19.41
CA TYR A 24 -3.09 6.56 19.18
C TYR A 24 -2.69 8.02 19.45
N LEU A 25 -3.50 9.00 19.06
CA LEU A 25 -3.22 10.41 19.33
C LEU A 25 -3.06 10.72 20.80
N LYS A 26 -3.74 10.01 21.70
CA LYS A 26 -3.60 10.17 23.16
C LYS A 26 -2.26 9.70 23.70
N THR A 27 -1.60 8.78 23.00
CA THR A 27 -0.34 8.16 23.44
C THR A 27 0.90 8.80 22.82
N LEU A 28 0.73 9.60 21.76
CA LEU A 28 1.83 10.20 21.03
C LEU A 28 2.23 11.56 21.60
N PRO A 29 3.51 11.96 21.56
CA PRO A 29 3.95 13.26 22.00
C PRO A 29 3.29 14.38 21.20
N SER A 30 3.03 15.53 21.82
CA SER A 30 2.33 16.65 21.18
C SER A 30 3.17 17.48 20.21
N LYS A 31 4.51 17.36 20.25
CA LYS A 31 5.44 18.16 19.45
C LYS A 31 6.53 17.28 18.80
N ASN A 32 7.14 17.80 17.73
CA ASN A 32 8.26 17.15 17.00
C ASN A 32 7.92 15.74 16.51
N ARG A 33 6.74 15.57 15.95
CA ARG A 33 6.25 14.29 15.42
C ARG A 33 5.74 14.48 13.99
N ARG A 34 5.80 13.41 13.21
CA ARG A 34 5.05 13.24 11.96
C ARG A 34 4.19 12.01 12.11
N ILE A 35 2.89 12.17 11.92
CA ILE A 35 1.91 11.09 12.05
C ILE A 35 1.24 10.86 10.72
N GLU A 36 1.18 9.61 10.29
CA GLU A 36 0.43 9.22 9.10
C GLU A 36 -0.59 8.14 9.48
N ALA A 37 -1.84 8.30 9.06
CA ALA A 37 -2.83 7.23 9.12
C ALA A 37 -2.52 6.23 8.00
N ALA A 38 -2.35 4.94 8.34
CA ALA A 38 -1.93 3.92 7.41
C ALA A 38 -3.00 2.84 7.21
N PHE A 39 -3.46 2.66 5.97
CA PHE A 39 -4.34 1.57 5.56
C PHE A 39 -3.50 0.41 5.00
N PHE A 40 -3.12 -0.51 5.89
CA PHE A 40 -2.32 -1.68 5.58
C PHE A 40 -3.10 -2.97 5.90
N GLY A 41 -2.60 -4.07 5.39
CA GLY A 41 -3.16 -5.39 5.69
C GLY A 41 -3.96 -6.01 4.56
N GLY A 42 -4.00 -5.38 3.39
CA GLY A 42 -4.64 -5.87 2.18
C GLY A 42 -4.40 -4.94 1.02
N SER A 43 -5.10 -5.17 -0.09
CA SER A 43 -5.11 -4.24 -1.21
C SER A 43 -6.23 -3.23 -0.97
N PHE A 44 -5.89 -2.06 -0.48
CA PHE A 44 -6.90 -1.04 -0.11
C PHE A 44 -7.81 -0.68 -1.30
N THR A 45 -7.22 -0.46 -2.48
CA THR A 45 -7.97 -0.11 -3.69
C THR A 45 -8.70 -1.30 -4.34
N GLY A 46 -8.57 -2.49 -3.77
CA GLY A 46 -9.33 -3.68 -4.18
C GLY A 46 -10.69 -3.85 -3.48
N ILE A 47 -11.07 -2.93 -2.57
CA ILE A 47 -12.43 -2.86 -2.01
C ILE A 47 -13.28 -1.87 -2.83
N PRO A 48 -14.63 -1.94 -2.75
CA PRO A 48 -15.50 -1.02 -3.46
C PRO A 48 -15.18 0.45 -3.21
N ILE A 49 -15.27 1.30 -4.22
CA ILE A 49 -14.83 2.72 -4.15
C ILE A 49 -15.62 3.54 -3.12
N ASN A 50 -16.89 3.20 -2.88
CA ASN A 50 -17.69 3.82 -1.83
C ASN A 50 -17.13 3.49 -0.42
N GLU A 51 -16.74 2.24 -0.17
CA GLU A 51 -16.11 1.83 1.09
C GLU A 51 -14.73 2.50 1.27
N GLN A 52 -13.91 2.57 0.19
CA GLN A 52 -12.67 3.35 0.22
C GLN A 52 -12.93 4.80 0.65
N SER A 53 -13.96 5.42 0.04
CA SER A 53 -14.32 6.81 0.29
C SER A 53 -14.76 7.04 1.73
N GLU A 54 -15.54 6.15 2.32
CA GLU A 54 -15.97 6.23 3.72
C GLU A 54 -14.77 6.17 4.69
N LEU A 55 -13.88 5.20 4.48
CA LEU A 55 -12.69 5.04 5.32
C LEU A 55 -11.72 6.23 5.19
N LEU A 56 -11.51 6.69 3.95
CA LEU A 56 -10.64 7.85 3.69
C LEU A 56 -11.24 9.14 4.23
N ALA A 57 -12.56 9.33 4.14
CA ALA A 57 -13.23 10.50 4.70
C ALA A 57 -13.00 10.62 6.21
N ALA A 58 -13.10 9.51 6.95
CA ALA A 58 -12.83 9.47 8.38
C ALA A 58 -11.38 9.88 8.71
N ALA A 59 -10.39 9.39 7.97
CA ALA A 59 -9.00 9.79 8.16
C ALA A 59 -8.74 11.25 7.74
N ASN A 60 -9.39 11.71 6.65
CA ASN A 60 -9.26 13.08 6.14
C ASN A 60 -9.73 14.14 7.13
N GLU A 61 -10.68 13.82 8.02
CA GLU A 61 -11.10 14.75 9.09
C GLU A 61 -9.94 15.12 10.02
N TYR A 62 -9.11 14.15 10.39
CA TYR A 62 -7.91 14.37 11.22
C TYR A 62 -6.82 15.10 10.44
N LEU A 63 -6.67 14.82 9.13
CA LEU A 63 -5.75 15.53 8.27
C LEU A 63 -6.13 17.03 8.19
N LYS A 64 -7.41 17.34 7.98
CA LYS A 64 -7.91 18.74 7.95
C LYS A 64 -7.76 19.48 9.26
N LYS A 65 -7.85 18.78 10.39
CA LYS A 65 -7.62 19.36 11.72
C LYS A 65 -6.13 19.56 12.03
N GLY A 66 -5.22 18.98 11.25
CA GLY A 66 -3.78 18.97 11.52
C GLY A 66 -3.37 18.02 12.64
N ASP A 67 -4.21 17.06 12.99
CA ASP A 67 -3.91 16.02 13.98
C ASP A 67 -2.98 14.94 13.41
N ILE A 68 -3.04 14.72 12.09
CA ILE A 68 -2.14 13.87 11.33
C ILE A 68 -1.55 14.63 10.14
N ASP A 69 -0.36 14.21 9.67
CA ASP A 69 0.40 14.87 8.61
C ASP A 69 0.18 14.23 7.24
N GLY A 70 -0.45 13.06 7.17
CA GLY A 70 -0.68 12.36 5.91
C GLY A 70 -1.52 11.11 6.06
N ILE A 71 -1.97 10.62 4.91
CA ILE A 71 -2.66 9.34 4.77
C ILE A 71 -1.87 8.48 3.80
N ARG A 72 -1.59 7.25 4.18
CA ARG A 72 -0.88 6.29 3.34
C ARG A 72 -1.62 4.98 3.24
N LEU A 73 -1.42 4.27 2.15
CA LEU A 73 -2.04 2.97 1.94
C LEU A 73 -1.13 2.01 1.17
N SER A 74 -1.40 0.72 1.29
CA SER A 74 -0.79 -0.29 0.43
C SER A 74 -1.83 -0.96 -0.45
N THR A 75 -1.43 -1.23 -1.70
CA THR A 75 -2.30 -1.89 -2.65
C THR A 75 -1.51 -2.67 -3.70
N ARG A 76 -2.23 -3.40 -4.55
CA ARG A 76 -1.68 -4.12 -5.69
C ARG A 76 -1.65 -3.22 -6.93
N PRO A 77 -0.67 -3.45 -7.84
CA PRO A 77 -0.57 -2.66 -9.07
C PRO A 77 -1.80 -2.74 -9.99
N ASP A 78 -2.40 -3.92 -10.10
CA ASP A 78 -3.58 -4.18 -10.94
C ASP A 78 -4.90 -3.58 -10.42
N TYR A 79 -4.88 -2.91 -9.25
CA TYR A 79 -6.00 -2.16 -8.69
C TYR A 79 -5.76 -0.65 -8.71
N ILE A 80 -4.97 -0.17 -9.67
CA ILE A 80 -4.69 1.25 -9.89
C ILE A 80 -5.23 1.67 -11.25
N ASP A 81 -6.12 2.63 -11.23
CA ASP A 81 -6.62 3.35 -12.40
C ASP A 81 -6.83 4.84 -12.06
N LYS A 82 -7.26 5.61 -13.06
CA LYS A 82 -7.43 7.05 -12.90
C LYS A 82 -8.54 7.40 -11.90
N GLU A 83 -9.66 6.68 -11.92
CA GLU A 83 -10.78 6.91 -11.01
C GLU A 83 -10.35 6.69 -9.55
N ILE A 84 -9.60 5.63 -9.31
CA ILE A 84 -9.02 5.33 -7.99
C ILE A 84 -8.07 6.46 -7.57
N LEU A 85 -7.13 6.88 -8.42
CA LEU A 85 -6.18 7.93 -8.05
C LEU A 85 -6.85 9.28 -7.80
N ASP A 86 -7.85 9.64 -8.57
CA ASP A 86 -8.65 10.85 -8.35
C ASP A 86 -9.39 10.78 -6.99
N ASN A 87 -9.94 9.62 -6.64
CA ASN A 87 -10.56 9.40 -5.34
C ASN A 87 -9.55 9.51 -4.19
N LEU A 88 -8.37 8.89 -4.31
CA LEU A 88 -7.32 8.99 -3.31
C LEU A 88 -6.85 10.44 -3.10
N LEU A 89 -6.65 11.17 -4.19
CA LEU A 89 -6.26 12.59 -4.16
C LEU A 89 -7.32 13.45 -3.48
N LYS A 90 -8.60 13.25 -3.82
CA LYS A 90 -9.74 13.97 -3.23
C LYS A 90 -9.76 13.87 -1.69
N TYR A 91 -9.39 12.73 -1.14
CA TYR A 91 -9.37 12.50 0.31
C TYR A 91 -8.00 12.75 0.97
N GLY A 92 -7.04 13.34 0.23
CA GLY A 92 -5.76 13.78 0.80
C GLY A 92 -4.78 12.64 1.10
N VAL A 93 -4.86 11.53 0.37
CA VAL A 93 -3.81 10.50 0.41
C VAL A 93 -2.49 11.14 -0.03
N THR A 94 -1.43 10.88 0.71
CA THR A 94 -0.10 11.41 0.45
C THR A 94 0.86 10.36 -0.09
N THR A 95 0.67 9.10 0.28
CA THR A 95 1.63 8.02 -0.04
C THR A 95 0.90 6.76 -0.49
N ILE A 96 1.31 6.22 -1.62
CA ILE A 96 0.84 4.93 -2.15
C ILE A 96 2.00 3.94 -2.18
N GLU A 97 1.84 2.79 -1.52
CA GLU A 97 2.81 1.70 -1.55
C GLU A 97 2.28 0.55 -2.40
N LEU A 98 2.95 0.28 -3.52
CA LEU A 98 2.60 -0.84 -4.39
C LEU A 98 3.30 -2.13 -3.97
N GLY A 99 2.53 -3.18 -3.79
CA GLY A 99 3.03 -4.52 -3.56
C GLY A 99 3.53 -5.18 -4.85
N VAL A 100 4.69 -4.76 -5.34
CA VAL A 100 5.35 -5.30 -6.54
C VAL A 100 5.70 -6.77 -6.35
N GLN A 101 6.32 -7.07 -5.23
CA GLN A 101 6.81 -8.37 -4.77
C GLN A 101 7.98 -8.92 -5.62
N SER A 102 7.82 -9.05 -6.94
CA SER A 102 8.86 -9.42 -7.91
C SER A 102 8.59 -8.72 -9.25
N MET A 103 9.63 -8.56 -10.06
CA MET A 103 9.53 -8.12 -11.46
C MET A 103 9.75 -9.30 -12.44
N ASP A 104 9.87 -10.52 -11.92
CA ASP A 104 9.89 -11.76 -12.72
C ASP A 104 8.49 -12.39 -12.70
N ASP A 105 7.84 -12.46 -13.88
CA ASP A 105 6.49 -12.98 -14.02
C ASP A 105 6.36 -14.45 -13.64
N SER A 106 7.43 -15.23 -13.74
CA SER A 106 7.43 -16.64 -13.31
C SER A 106 7.35 -16.75 -11.78
N VAL A 107 8.00 -15.85 -11.05
CA VAL A 107 7.92 -15.75 -9.59
C VAL A 107 6.54 -15.27 -9.16
N LEU A 108 6.00 -14.23 -9.81
CA LEU A 108 4.65 -13.72 -9.55
C LEU A 108 3.60 -14.80 -9.73
N LYS A 109 3.69 -15.58 -10.81
CA LYS A 109 2.80 -16.70 -11.09
C LYS A 109 2.94 -17.82 -10.06
N SER A 110 4.17 -18.24 -9.75
CA SER A 110 4.44 -19.32 -8.78
C SER A 110 3.98 -18.97 -7.37
N SER A 111 4.07 -17.69 -7.00
CA SER A 111 3.61 -17.17 -5.71
C SER A 111 2.14 -16.72 -5.70
N ASN A 112 1.41 -16.95 -6.79
CA ASN A 112 -0.02 -16.65 -6.95
C ASN A 112 -0.39 -15.19 -6.61
N ARG A 113 0.41 -14.22 -7.12
CA ARG A 113 0.23 -12.80 -6.82
C ARG A 113 -0.93 -12.16 -7.58
N GLY A 114 -1.25 -12.65 -8.77
CA GLY A 114 -2.41 -12.24 -9.57
C GLY A 114 -2.22 -10.93 -10.34
N HIS A 115 -1.02 -10.34 -10.33
CA HIS A 115 -0.60 -9.23 -11.18
C HIS A 115 0.68 -9.59 -11.93
N THR A 116 1.03 -8.81 -12.92
CA THR A 116 2.19 -8.98 -13.80
C THR A 116 3.20 -7.84 -13.63
N ARG A 117 4.41 -8.01 -14.18
CA ARG A 117 5.39 -6.93 -14.31
C ARG A 117 4.84 -5.74 -15.06
N GLU A 118 4.05 -5.95 -16.11
CA GLU A 118 3.45 -4.87 -16.90
C GLU A 118 2.44 -4.05 -16.09
N ASP A 119 1.65 -4.69 -15.22
CA ASP A 119 0.75 -3.99 -14.30
C ASP A 119 1.52 -3.06 -13.37
N VAL A 120 2.69 -3.48 -12.88
CA VAL A 120 3.57 -2.64 -12.05
C VAL A 120 4.03 -1.40 -12.82
N ILE A 121 4.53 -1.59 -14.05
CA ILE A 121 5.03 -0.50 -14.89
C ILE A 121 3.92 0.52 -15.17
N ASN A 122 2.73 0.04 -15.53
CA ASN A 122 1.58 0.87 -15.85
C ASN A 122 1.08 1.64 -14.63
N ALA A 123 0.95 0.98 -13.47
CA ALA A 123 0.56 1.62 -12.22
C ALA A 123 1.56 2.72 -11.81
N VAL A 124 2.88 2.43 -11.88
CA VAL A 124 3.92 3.42 -11.56
C VAL A 124 3.86 4.63 -12.48
N LYS A 125 3.70 4.42 -13.80
CA LYS A 125 3.55 5.52 -14.76
C LYS A 125 2.38 6.40 -14.39
N LEU A 126 1.23 5.80 -14.11
CA LEU A 126 0.00 6.53 -13.80
C LEU A 126 0.09 7.27 -12.46
N ILE A 127 0.62 6.64 -11.41
CA ILE A 127 0.80 7.28 -10.09
C ILE A 127 1.72 8.50 -10.20
N LYS A 128 2.75 8.46 -11.03
CA LYS A 128 3.69 9.56 -11.24
C LYS A 128 3.10 10.78 -11.95
N GLU A 129 1.91 10.67 -12.51
CA GLU A 129 1.16 11.83 -13.02
C GLU A 129 0.49 12.63 -11.89
N TYR A 130 0.52 12.11 -10.65
CA TYR A 130 -0.11 12.67 -9.46
C TYR A 130 0.94 13.05 -8.41
N PRO A 131 0.61 13.90 -7.43
CA PRO A 131 1.54 14.36 -6.40
C PRO A 131 1.71 13.36 -5.24
N PHE A 132 1.60 12.07 -5.50
CA PHE A 132 1.79 11.05 -4.47
C PHE A 132 3.27 10.71 -4.25
N THR A 133 3.65 10.46 -3.02
CA THR A 133 4.87 9.74 -2.69
C THR A 133 4.69 8.28 -3.07
N LEU A 134 5.56 7.74 -3.93
CA LEU A 134 5.47 6.37 -4.43
C LEU A 134 6.42 5.45 -3.65
N GLY A 135 5.84 4.46 -2.96
CA GLY A 135 6.57 3.36 -2.37
C GLY A 135 6.44 2.08 -3.21
N LEU A 136 7.53 1.33 -3.37
CA LEU A 136 7.52 0.00 -3.99
C LEU A 136 8.00 -1.03 -2.98
N GLN A 137 7.25 -2.13 -2.85
CA GLN A 137 7.58 -3.24 -1.95
C GLN A 137 8.00 -4.45 -2.77
N MET A 138 9.17 -5.00 -2.48
CA MET A 138 9.60 -6.30 -3.02
C MET A 138 9.71 -7.35 -1.92
N MET A 139 9.62 -8.60 -2.31
CA MET A 139 9.85 -9.75 -1.44
C MET A 139 10.93 -10.63 -2.03
N THR A 140 11.86 -11.10 -1.20
CA THR A 140 12.87 -12.09 -1.56
C THR A 140 12.49 -13.47 -1.03
N GLY A 141 12.90 -14.53 -1.73
CA GLY A 141 12.65 -15.91 -1.33
C GLY A 141 11.21 -16.38 -1.54
N LEU A 142 10.49 -15.80 -2.48
CA LEU A 142 9.17 -16.27 -2.91
C LEU A 142 9.30 -17.62 -3.65
N PRO A 143 8.21 -18.42 -3.76
CA PRO A 143 8.21 -19.63 -4.58
C PRO A 143 8.69 -19.33 -6.01
N GLY A 144 9.74 -20.05 -6.45
CA GLY A 144 10.35 -19.86 -7.77
C GLY A 144 11.34 -18.68 -7.88
N ASP A 145 11.62 -18.00 -6.77
CA ASP A 145 12.64 -16.95 -6.71
C ASP A 145 14.06 -17.53 -6.60
N THR A 146 15.05 -16.77 -7.06
CA THR A 146 16.50 -17.02 -6.91
C THR A 146 17.18 -15.69 -6.61
N ASP A 147 18.45 -15.74 -6.22
CA ASP A 147 19.25 -14.54 -5.98
C ASP A 147 19.31 -13.65 -7.23
N GLU A 148 19.47 -14.25 -8.42
CA GLU A 148 19.53 -13.52 -9.69
C GLU A 148 18.19 -12.82 -10.00
N LYS A 149 17.04 -13.47 -9.73
CA LYS A 149 15.71 -12.89 -9.92
C LYS A 149 15.41 -11.80 -8.91
N SER A 150 15.85 -11.98 -7.67
CA SER A 150 15.76 -10.96 -6.63
C SER A 150 16.59 -9.71 -6.99
N LEU A 151 17.83 -9.88 -7.49
CA LEU A 151 18.67 -8.79 -7.98
C LEU A 151 18.05 -8.12 -9.22
N TYR A 152 17.55 -8.90 -10.18
CA TYR A 152 16.81 -8.36 -11.33
C TYR A 152 15.63 -7.51 -10.88
N THR A 153 14.86 -7.99 -9.90
CA THR A 153 13.72 -7.23 -9.34
C THR A 153 14.18 -5.92 -8.73
N ALA A 154 15.28 -5.91 -7.97
CA ALA A 154 15.83 -4.70 -7.39
C ALA A 154 16.26 -3.69 -8.45
N ASP A 155 16.95 -4.13 -9.50
CA ASP A 155 17.38 -3.29 -10.62
C ASP A 155 16.19 -2.67 -11.37
N GLU A 156 15.15 -3.44 -11.62
CA GLU A 156 13.93 -2.94 -12.28
C GLU A 156 13.20 -1.90 -11.39
N ILE A 157 13.12 -2.14 -10.08
CA ILE A 157 12.55 -1.19 -9.12
C ILE A 157 13.35 0.13 -9.12
N ILE A 158 14.68 0.06 -9.11
CA ILE A 158 15.54 1.26 -9.15
C ILE A 158 15.29 2.07 -10.44
N LYS A 159 15.13 1.40 -11.59
CA LYS A 159 14.81 2.06 -12.87
C LYS A 159 13.45 2.79 -12.83
N LEU A 160 12.51 2.29 -12.04
CA LEU A 160 11.20 2.93 -11.83
C LEU A 160 11.29 4.19 -10.94
N LYS A 161 12.41 4.45 -10.27
CA LYS A 161 12.68 5.64 -9.44
C LYS A 161 11.55 5.93 -8.45
N PRO A 162 11.24 5.02 -7.51
CA PRO A 162 10.31 5.29 -6.43
C PRO A 162 10.94 6.23 -5.38
N ASP A 163 10.09 6.85 -4.55
CA ASP A 163 10.54 7.64 -3.40
C ASP A 163 10.95 6.76 -2.21
N ILE A 164 10.30 5.59 -2.09
CA ILE A 164 10.50 4.64 -0.98
C ILE A 164 10.60 3.23 -1.55
N VAL A 165 11.54 2.44 -1.03
CA VAL A 165 11.62 0.99 -1.28
C VAL A 165 11.55 0.23 0.02
N ARG A 166 10.76 -0.84 0.05
CA ARG A 166 10.71 -1.80 1.17
C ARG A 166 11.06 -3.19 0.67
N ILE A 167 11.92 -3.89 1.40
CA ILE A 167 12.32 -5.26 1.10
C ILE A 167 11.87 -6.16 2.25
N TYR A 168 11.08 -7.18 1.93
CA TYR A 168 10.58 -8.16 2.90
C TYR A 168 11.14 -9.55 2.60
N PRO A 169 11.88 -10.18 3.50
CA PRO A 169 12.25 -11.58 3.36
C PRO A 169 11.02 -12.48 3.57
N THR A 170 10.89 -13.52 2.73
CA THR A 170 9.87 -14.55 2.92
C THR A 170 10.40 -15.63 3.86
N LEU A 171 9.69 -15.88 4.94
CA LEU A 171 9.98 -16.96 5.87
C LEU A 171 8.94 -18.07 5.72
N THR A 172 9.41 -19.29 5.47
CA THR A 172 8.54 -20.47 5.46
C THR A 172 8.45 -21.02 6.88
N ILE A 173 7.26 -21.00 7.46
CA ILE A 173 6.98 -21.66 8.75
C ILE A 173 6.52 -23.08 8.43
N LYS A 174 7.23 -24.09 8.96
CA LYS A 174 6.86 -25.50 8.86
C LYS A 174 5.85 -25.86 9.93
#